data_5a991b33665d461c9e8b4ede1392edb5
#
_entry.id   5a991b33665d461c9e8b4ede1392edb5
#
_cell.length_a   1.000
_cell.length_b   1.000
_cell.length_c   1.000
_cell.angle_alpha   90.00
_cell.angle_beta   90.00
_cell.angle_gamma   90.00
#
_symmetry.space_group_name_H-M   'P 1'
#
loop_
_entity.id
_entity.type
_entity.pdbx_description
1 polymer ?
#
loop_
_entity_poly.entity_id
_entity_poly.type
_entity_poly.pdbx_seq_one_letter_code
_entity_poly.pdbx_strand_id
1 'polypeptide(L)'
;MSAVLALTSCNDFLDKYPKYGVDPESEVTNEIAVALTTACYKTLQSSNMYNQRIWSLDIIAGNSEVGAGGGTDGLETVQASNFIAQSDNGFALYVWRSPWVGIGRCNIVLSNLPSASISDEIKTRCMGEAYFLRAHYYYILVRLYGGVPLRLEPFEPGESADIARNTVDEVYAQILSDCKNAVNMLPPKSSYGDADRGRACKEAAMAMLADIYLTLAPNHRDYYNEVVTLCNNIAAMGYDLTQCNYADNFNATINNGAESLFEVQYSGSTEYDFWGGDNQASWLSTFMGPRNSGMVAGAYGWNLPTEEFIKQYEDGDLRKDITVLYQGCPAFDGMEYKRSWSNTGYNVRKFLVSKTVSPEYNTNPNNFVVYRYADVLLKKAEALNEQGHPDQAAEPLNIVRKRAGLTELPTTLTQTEMREKIIHERRMELAFEGHRWFDMIRVDNGNYALTFLKSIGKNNVTKERLLLPIPQTEMDSNHLMTQNPGY
;
A
#
# COMPACT_ATOMS: atom_id res chain seq x y z
N MET A 1 -61.22 41.30 16.93
CA MET A 1 -59.80 41.34 17.28
C MET A 1 -59.21 39.97 16.97
N SER A 2 -58.58 39.83 15.79
CA SER A 2 -57.91 38.59 15.38
C SER A 2 -56.40 38.69 15.74
N ALA A 3 -55.93 37.80 16.62
CA ALA A 3 -54.53 37.74 16.99
C ALA A 3 -53.77 36.93 15.91
N VAL A 4 -52.86 37.62 15.25
CA VAL A 4 -51.88 36.97 14.36
C VAL A 4 -50.73 36.43 15.22
N LEU A 5 -50.62 35.10 15.35
CA LEU A 5 -49.47 34.47 15.93
C LEU A 5 -48.34 34.46 14.87
N ALA A 6 -47.32 35.26 15.09
CA ALA A 6 -46.08 35.20 14.36
C ALA A 6 -45.30 33.95 14.82
N LEU A 7 -45.22 32.94 13.96
CA LEU A 7 -44.29 31.80 14.13
C LEU A 7 -42.89 32.27 13.75
N THR A 8 -42.07 32.58 14.73
CA THR A 8 -40.63 32.73 14.54
C THR A 8 -40.06 31.31 14.39
N SER A 9 -39.75 30.92 13.17
CA SER A 9 -38.98 29.72 12.86
C SER A 9 -37.56 29.93 13.37
N CYS A 10 -37.10 29.10 14.33
CA CYS A 10 -35.70 29.00 14.68
C CYS A 10 -34.99 28.27 13.57
N ASN A 11 -34.24 28.98 12.73
CA ASN A 11 -33.41 28.38 11.68
C ASN A 11 -32.26 27.49 12.24
N ASP A 12 -31.82 27.73 13.47
CA ASP A 12 -30.68 27.04 14.10
C ASP A 12 -30.91 25.56 14.43
N PHE A 13 -32.15 25.04 14.32
CA PHE A 13 -32.46 23.65 14.62
C PHE A 13 -32.14 22.68 13.47
N LEU A 14 -31.99 23.17 12.25
CA LEU A 14 -31.70 22.37 11.06
C LEU A 14 -30.21 22.34 10.69
N ASP A 15 -29.41 23.25 11.19
CA ASP A 15 -27.97 23.30 11.01
C ASP A 15 -27.27 22.38 12.01
N LYS A 16 -27.41 21.08 11.83
CA LYS A 16 -26.60 20.06 12.54
C LYS A 16 -25.28 19.88 11.84
N TYR A 17 -24.28 20.64 12.25
CA TYR A 17 -22.89 20.31 11.91
C TYR A 17 -22.53 18.95 12.52
N PRO A 18 -21.79 18.09 11.78
CA PRO A 18 -21.32 16.82 12.32
C PRO A 18 -20.52 17.08 13.61
N LYS A 19 -20.81 16.36 14.68
CA LYS A 19 -20.17 16.51 16.02
C LYS A 19 -18.61 16.46 15.99
N TYR A 20 -18.02 16.11 14.87
CA TYR A 20 -16.58 15.95 14.64
C TYR A 20 -16.11 16.54 13.28
N GLY A 21 -16.86 17.47 12.69
CA GLY A 21 -16.48 18.20 11.49
C GLY A 21 -15.95 19.59 11.83
N VAL A 22 -14.96 20.08 11.08
CA VAL A 22 -14.57 21.49 11.11
C VAL A 22 -15.71 22.27 10.45
N ASP A 23 -16.21 23.32 11.13
CA ASP A 23 -17.18 24.24 10.55
C ASP A 23 -16.59 24.85 9.27
N PRO A 24 -17.25 24.73 8.10
CA PRO A 24 -16.76 25.30 6.85
C PRO A 24 -16.52 26.81 6.90
N GLU A 25 -17.18 27.52 7.81
CA GLU A 25 -17.03 28.96 8.02
C GLU A 25 -15.95 29.31 9.06
N SER A 26 -15.37 28.32 9.76
CA SER A 26 -14.34 28.57 10.76
C SER A 26 -12.99 28.92 10.07
N GLU A 27 -12.31 29.91 10.63
CA GLU A 27 -10.94 30.26 10.20
C GLU A 27 -10.00 29.08 10.42
N VAL A 28 -9.25 28.71 9.39
CA VAL A 28 -8.27 27.61 9.46
C VAL A 28 -7.10 28.02 10.34
N THR A 29 -6.94 27.39 11.51
CA THR A 29 -5.77 27.54 12.39
C THR A 29 -4.69 26.48 12.06
N ASN A 30 -3.50 26.60 12.67
CA ASN A 30 -2.44 25.59 12.54
C ASN A 30 -2.94 24.18 12.98
N GLU A 31 -3.69 24.10 14.07
CA GLU A 31 -4.22 22.85 14.62
C GLU A 31 -5.28 22.25 13.67
N ILE A 32 -6.16 23.06 13.11
CA ILE A 32 -7.16 22.64 12.12
C ILE A 32 -6.45 22.14 10.86
N ALA A 33 -5.42 22.82 10.36
CA ALA A 33 -4.66 22.40 9.20
C ALA A 33 -4.02 21.01 9.41
N VAL A 34 -3.41 20.81 10.59
CA VAL A 34 -2.82 19.50 10.96
C VAL A 34 -3.89 18.43 11.09
N ALA A 35 -5.05 18.73 11.69
CA ALA A 35 -6.15 17.79 11.85
C ALA A 35 -6.75 17.36 10.49
N LEU A 36 -7.01 18.31 9.58
CA LEU A 36 -7.48 18.04 8.21
C LEU A 36 -6.49 17.15 7.46
N THR A 37 -5.19 17.45 7.57
CA THR A 37 -4.14 16.65 6.94
C THR A 37 -4.05 15.25 7.56
N THR A 38 -4.19 15.12 8.87
CA THR A 38 -4.22 13.82 9.56
C THR A 38 -5.40 12.96 9.07
N ALA A 39 -6.56 13.57 8.80
CA ALA A 39 -7.71 12.87 8.25
C ALA A 39 -7.43 12.25 6.86
N CYS A 40 -6.48 12.79 6.08
CA CYS A 40 -6.07 12.20 4.79
C CYS A 40 -5.41 10.83 4.96
N TYR A 41 -4.68 10.57 6.06
CA TYR A 41 -4.05 9.28 6.36
C TYR A 41 -5.05 8.21 6.80
N LYS A 42 -6.17 8.60 7.43
CA LYS A 42 -7.14 7.67 8.01
C LYS A 42 -7.61 6.61 7.01
N THR A 43 -7.75 6.98 5.74
CA THR A 43 -8.17 6.06 4.68
C THR A 43 -7.22 4.89 4.50
N LEU A 44 -5.91 5.07 4.73
CA LEU A 44 -4.92 3.99 4.61
C LEU A 44 -5.16 2.86 5.62
N GLN A 45 -5.69 3.17 6.81
CA GLN A 45 -5.97 2.20 7.86
C GLN A 45 -7.18 1.31 7.57
N SER A 46 -8.00 1.66 6.57
CA SER A 46 -9.22 0.92 6.23
C SER A 46 -8.94 -0.54 5.86
N SER A 47 -9.87 -1.44 6.19
CA SER A 47 -9.91 -2.82 5.70
C SER A 47 -9.91 -2.90 4.17
N ASN A 48 -10.46 -1.89 3.51
CA ASN A 48 -10.47 -1.78 2.05
C ASN A 48 -9.12 -1.33 1.46
N MET A 49 -8.16 -0.99 2.30
CA MET A 49 -6.80 -0.58 1.95
C MET A 49 -5.78 -1.50 2.62
N TYR A 50 -4.87 -0.96 3.44
CA TYR A 50 -3.73 -1.70 3.99
C TYR A 50 -4.09 -2.67 5.12
N ASN A 51 -5.26 -2.56 5.74
CA ASN A 51 -5.66 -3.50 6.78
C ASN A 51 -6.17 -4.84 6.24
N GLN A 52 -6.46 -4.96 4.92
CA GLN A 52 -6.75 -6.24 4.27
C GLN A 52 -6.43 -6.25 2.76
N ARG A 53 -7.00 -5.34 1.95
CA ARG A 53 -7.06 -5.53 0.49
C ARG A 53 -5.72 -5.36 -0.22
N ILE A 54 -4.87 -4.42 0.19
CA ILE A 54 -3.59 -4.16 -0.50
C ILE A 54 -2.63 -5.34 -0.33
N TRP A 55 -2.48 -5.90 0.88
CA TRP A 55 -1.64 -7.07 1.03
C TRP A 55 -2.26 -8.35 0.43
N SER A 56 -3.58 -8.40 0.23
CA SER A 56 -4.24 -9.50 -0.49
C SER A 56 -3.84 -9.55 -1.98
N LEU A 57 -3.21 -8.51 -2.52
CA LEU A 57 -2.62 -8.55 -3.87
C LEU A 57 -1.53 -9.62 -4.01
N ASP A 58 -0.88 -10.04 -2.91
CA ASP A 58 0.04 -11.20 -2.91
C ASP A 58 -0.68 -12.52 -3.23
N ILE A 59 -1.96 -12.65 -2.89
CA ILE A 59 -2.81 -13.80 -3.28
C ILE A 59 -3.07 -13.76 -4.78
N ILE A 60 -3.41 -12.59 -5.33
CA ILE A 60 -3.61 -12.40 -6.77
C ILE A 60 -2.31 -12.69 -7.53
N ALA A 61 -1.18 -12.26 -6.99
CA ALA A 61 0.16 -12.46 -7.53
C ALA A 61 0.68 -13.92 -7.40
N GLY A 62 -0.04 -14.81 -6.71
CA GLY A 62 0.30 -16.23 -6.59
C GLY A 62 1.34 -16.58 -5.52
N ASN A 63 1.71 -15.65 -4.64
CA ASN A 63 2.55 -15.96 -3.47
C ASN A 63 1.80 -16.77 -2.41
N SER A 64 0.49 -16.61 -2.37
CA SER A 64 -0.38 -17.25 -1.38
C SER A 64 -1.77 -17.53 -1.93
N GLU A 65 -2.60 -18.17 -1.12
CA GLU A 65 -4.01 -18.45 -1.40
C GLU A 65 -4.89 -18.10 -0.19
N VAL A 66 -6.19 -17.95 -0.42
CA VAL A 66 -7.18 -17.75 0.64
C VAL A 66 -7.39 -19.07 1.39
N GLY A 67 -7.11 -19.08 2.70
CA GLY A 67 -7.18 -20.27 3.52
C GLY A 67 -8.40 -20.40 4.40
N ALA A 68 -9.03 -19.30 4.75
CA ALA A 68 -10.12 -19.29 5.71
C ALA A 68 -11.38 -19.95 5.14
N GLY A 69 -12.11 -20.70 6.00
CA GLY A 69 -13.36 -21.38 5.62
C GLY A 69 -13.24 -22.38 4.47
N GLY A 70 -12.02 -22.92 4.21
CA GLY A 70 -11.81 -23.79 3.06
C GLY A 70 -11.88 -23.05 1.70
N GLY A 71 -11.60 -21.74 1.70
CA GLY A 71 -11.70 -20.87 0.52
C GLY A 71 -13.07 -20.23 0.30
N THR A 72 -14.02 -20.43 1.21
CA THR A 72 -15.35 -19.82 1.13
C THR A 72 -15.43 -18.46 1.82
N ASP A 73 -14.50 -18.19 2.75
CA ASP A 73 -14.37 -16.92 3.44
C ASP A 73 -13.41 -16.03 2.64
N GLY A 74 -13.94 -15.05 1.92
CA GLY A 74 -13.19 -14.20 0.98
C GLY A 74 -13.33 -14.64 -0.48
N LEU A 75 -14.51 -15.12 -0.86
CA LEU A 75 -14.82 -15.57 -2.23
C LEU A 75 -14.47 -14.51 -3.28
N GLU A 76 -14.68 -13.24 -2.97
CA GLU A 76 -14.34 -12.13 -3.86
C GLU A 76 -12.84 -12.06 -4.18
N THR A 77 -11.97 -12.38 -3.20
CA THR A 77 -10.52 -12.46 -3.42
C THR A 77 -10.13 -13.72 -4.20
N VAL A 78 -10.81 -14.85 -3.93
CA VAL A 78 -10.64 -16.10 -4.71
C VAL A 78 -11.00 -15.87 -6.18
N GLN A 79 -12.11 -15.18 -6.46
CA GLN A 79 -12.52 -14.83 -7.83
C GLN A 79 -11.48 -13.93 -8.50
N ALA A 80 -11.00 -12.88 -7.81
CA ALA A 80 -9.97 -11.99 -8.33
C ALA A 80 -8.66 -12.74 -8.62
N SER A 81 -8.21 -13.61 -7.70
CA SER A 81 -6.97 -14.37 -7.84
C SER A 81 -7.02 -15.47 -8.91
N ASN A 82 -8.22 -15.92 -9.30
CA ASN A 82 -8.44 -16.85 -10.40
C ASN A 82 -8.80 -16.16 -11.72
N PHE A 83 -8.80 -14.82 -11.75
CA PHE A 83 -9.09 -14.02 -12.93
C PHE A 83 -10.48 -14.28 -13.52
N ILE A 84 -11.46 -14.52 -12.67
CA ILE A 84 -12.88 -14.72 -13.01
C ILE A 84 -13.81 -13.67 -12.37
N ALA A 85 -13.23 -12.68 -11.69
CA ALA A 85 -13.98 -11.54 -11.15
C ALA A 85 -14.77 -10.83 -12.27
N GLN A 86 -15.96 -10.34 -11.93
CA GLN A 86 -16.81 -9.52 -12.78
C GLN A 86 -17.04 -8.15 -12.14
N SER A 87 -17.79 -7.26 -12.78
CA SER A 87 -18.04 -5.89 -12.29
C SER A 87 -18.73 -5.81 -10.92
N ASP A 88 -19.42 -6.88 -10.48
CA ASP A 88 -20.05 -7.02 -9.16
C ASP A 88 -19.09 -7.54 -8.07
N ASN A 89 -17.83 -7.79 -8.40
CA ASN A 89 -16.87 -8.38 -7.47
C ASN A 89 -16.54 -7.42 -6.30
N GLY A 90 -16.70 -7.91 -5.06
CA GLY A 90 -16.49 -7.13 -3.84
C GLY A 90 -15.05 -6.67 -3.67
N PHE A 91 -14.03 -7.46 -4.07
CA PHE A 91 -12.63 -7.03 -3.99
C PHE A 91 -12.39 -5.79 -4.86
N ALA A 92 -12.82 -5.83 -6.12
CA ALA A 92 -12.70 -4.69 -7.04
C ALA A 92 -13.45 -3.45 -6.51
N LEU A 93 -14.67 -3.64 -5.96
CA LEU A 93 -15.44 -2.55 -5.40
C LEU A 93 -14.76 -1.86 -4.20
N TYR A 94 -14.24 -2.64 -3.26
CA TYR A 94 -13.68 -2.08 -2.02
C TYR A 94 -12.39 -1.32 -2.26
N VAL A 95 -11.49 -1.84 -3.11
CA VAL A 95 -10.24 -1.16 -3.46
C VAL A 95 -10.50 0.08 -4.33
N TRP A 96 -11.60 0.11 -5.09
CA TRP A 96 -12.04 1.30 -5.81
C TRP A 96 -12.48 2.42 -4.86
N ARG A 97 -13.39 2.12 -3.94
CA ARG A 97 -14.08 3.13 -3.11
C ARG A 97 -13.15 3.89 -2.15
N SER A 98 -12.26 3.19 -1.48
CA SER A 98 -11.47 3.80 -0.42
C SER A 98 -10.52 4.91 -0.88
N PRO A 99 -9.76 4.77 -1.99
CA PRO A 99 -8.89 5.85 -2.46
C PRO A 99 -9.65 7.16 -2.73
N TRP A 100 -10.89 7.10 -3.23
CA TRP A 100 -11.70 8.30 -3.49
C TRP A 100 -12.01 9.11 -2.23
N VAL A 101 -12.24 8.43 -1.10
CA VAL A 101 -12.41 9.10 0.20
C VAL A 101 -11.12 9.83 0.59
N GLY A 102 -9.96 9.20 0.37
CA GLY A 102 -8.65 9.80 0.62
C GLY A 102 -8.39 11.00 -0.28
N ILE A 103 -8.66 10.88 -1.58
CA ILE A 103 -8.53 11.96 -2.57
C ILE A 103 -9.39 13.16 -2.19
N GLY A 104 -10.67 12.93 -1.83
CA GLY A 104 -11.56 14.02 -1.39
C GLY A 104 -11.01 14.78 -0.18
N ARG A 105 -10.48 14.08 0.83
CA ARG A 105 -9.84 14.71 1.99
C ARG A 105 -8.59 15.50 1.62
N CYS A 106 -7.75 14.97 0.72
CA CYS A 106 -6.58 15.68 0.22
C CYS A 106 -6.99 16.95 -0.55
N ASN A 107 -8.05 16.89 -1.36
CA ASN A 107 -8.55 18.05 -2.09
C ASN A 107 -9.01 19.16 -1.14
N ILE A 108 -9.68 18.82 -0.02
CA ILE A 108 -10.07 19.79 1.01
C ILE A 108 -8.82 20.50 1.56
N VAL A 109 -7.75 19.78 1.87
CA VAL A 109 -6.49 20.38 2.35
C VAL A 109 -5.92 21.31 1.30
N LEU A 110 -5.78 20.82 0.06
CA LEU A 110 -5.13 21.55 -1.04
C LEU A 110 -5.93 22.76 -1.52
N SER A 111 -7.25 22.77 -1.34
CA SER A 111 -8.12 23.90 -1.67
C SER A 111 -8.10 24.99 -0.57
N ASN A 112 -8.10 24.59 0.72
CA ASN A 112 -8.27 25.54 1.82
C ASN A 112 -6.94 26.15 2.31
N LEU A 113 -5.85 25.40 2.34
CA LEU A 113 -4.61 25.85 2.97
C LEU A 113 -3.87 26.97 2.22
N PRO A 114 -3.91 27.08 0.89
CA PRO A 114 -3.20 28.17 0.19
C PRO A 114 -3.58 29.57 0.68
N SER A 115 -4.86 29.81 0.95
CA SER A 115 -5.40 31.09 1.43
C SER A 115 -5.41 31.24 2.96
N ALA A 116 -5.14 30.20 3.72
CA ALA A 116 -5.21 30.22 5.18
C ALA A 116 -4.11 31.09 5.80
N SER A 117 -4.47 31.85 6.85
CA SER A 117 -3.55 32.69 7.64
C SER A 117 -2.85 31.88 8.75
N ILE A 118 -2.05 30.88 8.35
CA ILE A 118 -1.30 29.98 9.25
C ILE A 118 0.20 30.09 8.98
N SER A 119 1.03 29.46 9.83
CA SER A 119 2.49 29.49 9.63
C SER A 119 2.87 28.81 8.31
N ASP A 120 3.84 29.40 7.60
CA ASP A 120 4.32 28.90 6.30
C ASP A 120 4.90 27.46 6.41
N GLU A 121 5.53 27.16 7.54
CA GLU A 121 6.07 25.82 7.83
C GLU A 121 4.95 24.77 7.87
N ILE A 122 3.90 25.01 8.66
CA ILE A 122 2.73 24.11 8.78
C ILE A 122 2.01 24.01 7.44
N LYS A 123 1.79 25.15 6.77
CA LYS A 123 1.14 25.19 5.45
C LYS A 123 1.89 24.32 4.45
N THR A 124 3.21 24.54 4.29
CA THR A 124 4.05 23.82 3.34
C THR A 124 4.07 22.33 3.63
N ARG A 125 4.25 21.94 4.90
CA ARG A 125 4.23 20.54 5.31
C ARG A 125 2.89 19.87 5.03
N CYS A 126 1.78 20.46 5.51
CA CYS A 126 0.45 19.89 5.33
C CYS A 126 0.05 19.75 3.85
N MET A 127 0.38 20.73 3.01
CA MET A 127 0.17 20.63 1.57
C MET A 127 1.04 19.53 0.96
N GLY A 128 2.31 19.43 1.36
CA GLY A 128 3.22 18.36 0.92
C GLY A 128 2.71 16.96 1.27
N GLU A 129 2.18 16.78 2.49
CA GLU A 129 1.54 15.53 2.94
C GLU A 129 0.29 15.22 2.10
N ALA A 130 -0.57 16.22 1.83
CA ALA A 130 -1.77 16.04 1.01
C ALA A 130 -1.45 15.69 -0.45
N TYR A 131 -0.43 16.31 -1.06
CA TYR A 131 0.06 15.95 -2.38
C TYR A 131 0.60 14.52 -2.42
N PHE A 132 1.41 14.12 -1.45
CA PHE A 132 1.92 12.75 -1.33
C PHE A 132 0.77 11.73 -1.28
N LEU A 133 -0.19 11.94 -0.41
CA LEU A 133 -1.31 11.02 -0.21
C LEU A 133 -2.24 11.00 -1.42
N ARG A 134 -2.54 12.13 -2.06
CA ARG A 134 -3.36 12.17 -3.28
C ARG A 134 -2.69 11.42 -4.43
N ALA A 135 -1.38 11.65 -4.63
CA ALA A 135 -0.59 10.87 -5.58
C ALA A 135 -0.64 9.38 -5.27
N HIS A 136 -0.49 8.99 -4.00
CA HIS A 136 -0.53 7.59 -3.58
C HIS A 136 -1.88 6.92 -3.88
N TYR A 137 -3.00 7.59 -3.59
CA TYR A 137 -4.34 7.08 -3.89
C TYR A 137 -4.58 6.92 -5.39
N TYR A 138 -4.25 7.92 -6.20
CA TYR A 138 -4.34 7.82 -7.65
C TYR A 138 -3.41 6.74 -8.22
N TYR A 139 -2.23 6.57 -7.64
CA TYR A 139 -1.27 5.54 -8.07
C TYR A 139 -1.78 4.12 -7.81
N ILE A 140 -2.51 3.89 -6.73
CA ILE A 140 -3.21 2.62 -6.51
C ILE A 140 -4.31 2.43 -7.56
N LEU A 141 -5.15 3.45 -7.78
CA LEU A 141 -6.26 3.38 -8.73
C LEU A 141 -5.79 3.10 -10.16
N VAL A 142 -4.81 3.86 -10.67
CA VAL A 142 -4.36 3.71 -12.06
C VAL A 142 -3.72 2.36 -12.33
N ARG A 143 -2.96 1.81 -11.36
CA ARG A 143 -2.34 0.49 -11.50
C ARG A 143 -3.34 -0.66 -11.45
N LEU A 144 -4.46 -0.49 -10.78
CA LEU A 144 -5.49 -1.53 -10.65
C LEU A 144 -6.60 -1.42 -11.69
N TYR A 145 -6.93 -0.21 -12.17
CA TYR A 145 -8.10 0.02 -13.03
C TYR A 145 -7.78 0.71 -14.36
N GLY A 146 -6.52 1.09 -14.59
CA GLY A 146 -6.17 1.90 -15.76
C GLY A 146 -6.60 3.36 -15.61
N GLY A 147 -7.07 4.00 -16.67
CA GLY A 147 -7.56 5.37 -16.59
C GLY A 147 -8.74 5.50 -15.62
N VAL A 148 -8.76 6.59 -14.86
CA VAL A 148 -9.81 6.91 -13.88
C VAL A 148 -10.15 8.39 -13.96
N PRO A 149 -11.32 8.85 -13.48
CA PRO A 149 -11.61 10.28 -13.40
C PRO A 149 -10.56 11.04 -12.57
N LEU A 150 -10.12 12.20 -13.02
CA LEU A 150 -9.30 13.12 -12.25
C LEU A 150 -10.21 14.14 -11.56
N ARG A 151 -10.35 14.00 -10.25
CA ARG A 151 -11.02 14.97 -9.40
C ARG A 151 -9.97 15.63 -8.51
N LEU A 152 -9.74 16.92 -8.72
CA LEU A 152 -8.67 17.68 -8.07
C LEU A 152 -9.20 18.74 -7.08
N GLU A 153 -10.51 18.95 -7.08
CA GLU A 153 -11.22 19.88 -6.21
C GLU A 153 -12.16 19.12 -5.26
N PRO A 154 -12.55 19.71 -4.13
CA PRO A 154 -13.57 19.18 -3.25
C PRO A 154 -14.89 18.95 -4.01
N PHE A 155 -15.70 18.01 -3.52
CA PHE A 155 -17.04 17.77 -4.06
C PHE A 155 -18.00 18.81 -3.53
N GLU A 156 -18.72 19.49 -4.46
CA GLU A 156 -19.73 20.47 -4.10
C GLU A 156 -21.12 19.80 -3.99
N PRO A 157 -21.91 20.15 -2.97
CA PRO A 157 -23.28 19.65 -2.82
C PRO A 157 -24.13 19.92 -4.09
N GLY A 158 -24.71 18.86 -4.65
CA GLY A 158 -25.53 18.95 -5.87
C GLY A 158 -24.75 18.87 -7.19
N GLU A 159 -23.44 18.74 -7.14
CA GLU A 159 -22.62 18.46 -8.32
C GLU A 159 -22.94 17.08 -8.91
N SER A 160 -22.90 16.96 -10.25
CA SER A 160 -23.13 15.69 -10.92
C SER A 160 -22.04 14.69 -10.62
N ALA A 161 -22.42 13.43 -10.39
CA ALA A 161 -21.50 12.30 -10.32
C ALA A 161 -20.95 11.89 -11.70
N ASP A 162 -21.51 12.38 -12.80
CA ASP A 162 -21.13 12.04 -14.17
C ASP A 162 -19.79 12.69 -14.54
N ILE A 163 -18.70 11.95 -14.40
CA ILE A 163 -17.34 12.36 -14.75
C ILE A 163 -16.70 11.27 -15.61
N ALA A 164 -16.26 11.63 -16.81
CA ALA A 164 -15.58 10.71 -17.71
C ALA A 164 -14.22 10.27 -17.14
N ARG A 165 -13.77 9.08 -17.52
CA ARG A 165 -12.41 8.60 -17.22
C ARG A 165 -11.39 9.45 -17.99
N ASN A 166 -10.33 9.84 -17.30
CA ASN A 166 -9.12 10.33 -17.93
C ASN A 166 -8.29 9.15 -18.45
N THR A 167 -7.45 9.41 -19.42
CA THR A 167 -6.51 8.41 -19.94
C THR A 167 -5.47 8.05 -18.88
N VAL A 168 -4.83 6.88 -19.03
CA VAL A 168 -3.73 6.45 -18.14
C VAL A 168 -2.62 7.49 -18.07
N ASP A 169 -2.25 8.08 -19.22
CA ASP A 169 -1.18 9.09 -19.30
C ASP A 169 -1.54 10.38 -18.56
N GLU A 170 -2.79 10.86 -18.68
CA GLU A 170 -3.26 12.03 -17.91
C GLU A 170 -3.23 11.78 -16.41
N VAL A 171 -3.66 10.58 -15.98
CA VAL A 171 -3.62 10.21 -14.56
C VAL A 171 -2.18 10.16 -14.04
N TYR A 172 -1.25 9.56 -14.79
CA TYR A 172 0.16 9.55 -14.42
C TYR A 172 0.80 10.95 -14.44
N ALA A 173 0.41 11.82 -15.36
CA ALA A 173 0.87 13.20 -15.37
C ALA A 173 0.48 13.94 -14.08
N GLN A 174 -0.75 13.75 -13.61
CA GLN A 174 -1.20 14.31 -12.33
C GLN A 174 -0.47 13.70 -11.13
N ILE A 175 -0.30 12.38 -11.10
CA ILE A 175 0.45 11.68 -10.04
C ILE A 175 1.89 12.21 -9.96
N LEU A 176 2.57 12.37 -11.11
CA LEU A 176 3.92 12.91 -11.17
C LEU A 176 3.98 14.37 -10.67
N SER A 177 2.99 15.19 -11.02
CA SER A 177 2.87 16.58 -10.55
C SER A 177 2.74 16.63 -9.03
N ASP A 178 1.80 15.88 -8.47
CA ASP A 178 1.57 15.83 -7.01
C ASP A 178 2.80 15.29 -6.27
N CYS A 179 3.40 14.21 -6.77
CA CYS A 179 4.57 13.60 -6.14
C CYS A 179 5.79 14.51 -6.15
N LYS A 180 6.03 15.28 -7.24
CA LYS A 180 7.09 16.29 -7.31
C LYS A 180 6.85 17.43 -6.33
N ASN A 181 5.60 17.89 -6.20
CA ASN A 181 5.23 18.89 -5.18
C ASN A 181 5.52 18.34 -3.77
N ALA A 182 5.17 17.10 -3.49
CA ALA A 182 5.48 16.45 -2.21
C ALA A 182 6.99 16.40 -1.92
N VAL A 183 7.82 15.99 -2.89
CA VAL A 183 9.30 15.98 -2.75
C VAL A 183 9.86 17.37 -2.42
N ASN A 184 9.30 18.43 -3.03
CA ASN A 184 9.75 19.79 -2.82
C ASN A 184 9.31 20.38 -1.48
N MET A 185 8.11 20.00 -0.99
CA MET A 185 7.47 20.62 0.18
C MET A 185 7.73 19.85 1.48
N LEU A 186 7.92 18.53 1.42
CA LEU A 186 8.10 17.72 2.63
C LEU A 186 9.49 17.87 3.23
N PRO A 187 9.57 17.98 4.57
CA PRO A 187 10.86 17.95 5.27
C PRO A 187 11.43 16.51 5.30
N PRO A 188 12.74 16.35 5.55
CA PRO A 188 13.34 15.03 5.77
C PRO A 188 12.80 14.39 7.06
N LYS A 189 12.78 13.05 7.11
CA LYS A 189 12.33 12.25 8.27
C LYS A 189 13.03 12.68 9.57
N SER A 190 14.31 13.02 9.50
CA SER A 190 15.11 13.45 10.64
C SER A 190 14.66 14.79 11.26
N SER A 191 13.82 15.57 10.58
CA SER A 191 13.27 16.82 11.10
C SER A 191 12.00 16.63 11.94
N TYR A 192 11.39 15.44 11.91
CA TYR A 192 10.17 15.18 12.66
C TYR A 192 10.45 14.81 14.11
N GLY A 193 9.77 15.49 15.03
CA GLY A 193 9.70 15.08 16.43
C GLY A 193 8.75 13.91 16.65
N ASP A 194 8.65 13.44 17.89
CA ASP A 194 7.84 12.27 18.25
C ASP A 194 6.35 12.42 17.89
N ALA A 195 5.80 13.64 17.99
CA ALA A 195 4.40 13.93 17.68
C ALA A 195 4.06 13.79 16.18
N ASP A 196 5.05 13.96 15.32
CA ASP A 196 4.90 13.88 13.84
C ASP A 196 5.55 12.64 13.25
N ARG A 197 6.06 11.73 14.10
CA ARG A 197 6.67 10.46 13.67
C ARG A 197 5.66 9.64 12.85
N GLY A 198 6.10 9.15 11.70
CA GLY A 198 5.27 8.35 10.79
C GLY A 198 4.49 9.17 9.74
N ARG A 199 4.54 10.50 9.77
CA ARG A 199 4.04 11.33 8.68
C ARG A 199 4.90 11.17 7.42
N ALA A 200 4.33 11.43 6.26
CA ALA A 200 5.05 11.44 5.01
C ALA A 200 6.22 12.41 5.06
N CYS A 201 7.39 11.98 4.63
CA CYS A 201 8.64 12.73 4.62
C CYS A 201 9.20 12.82 3.19
N LYS A 202 10.23 13.63 3.00
CA LYS A 202 10.87 13.81 1.70
C LYS A 202 11.34 12.49 1.11
N GLU A 203 11.94 11.63 1.91
CA GLU A 203 12.45 10.31 1.50
C GLU A 203 11.31 9.39 1.03
N ALA A 204 10.17 9.42 1.71
CA ALA A 204 8.97 8.69 1.30
C ALA A 204 8.46 9.16 -0.07
N ALA A 205 8.40 10.48 -0.27
CA ALA A 205 7.99 11.06 -1.55
C ALA A 205 8.99 10.73 -2.67
N MET A 206 10.30 10.77 -2.41
CA MET A 206 11.32 10.34 -3.38
C MET A 206 11.22 8.84 -3.70
N ALA A 207 10.95 7.98 -2.71
CA ALA A 207 10.80 6.54 -2.93
C ALA A 207 9.56 6.23 -3.78
N MET A 208 8.45 6.93 -3.54
CA MET A 208 7.23 6.84 -4.36
C MET A 208 7.47 7.36 -5.77
N LEU A 209 8.16 8.49 -5.94
CA LEU A 209 8.49 9.05 -7.25
C LEU A 209 9.39 8.09 -8.05
N ALA A 210 10.36 7.45 -7.39
CA ALA A 210 11.19 6.42 -8.02
C ALA A 210 10.36 5.21 -8.47
N ASP A 211 9.35 4.79 -7.68
CA ASP A 211 8.44 3.70 -8.04
C ASP A 211 7.57 4.04 -9.25
N ILE A 212 7.05 5.29 -9.31
CA ILE A 212 6.27 5.79 -10.44
C ILE A 212 7.13 5.84 -11.71
N TYR A 213 8.33 6.39 -11.62
CA TYR A 213 9.24 6.42 -12.76
C TYR A 213 9.63 5.03 -13.23
N LEU A 214 9.92 4.09 -12.31
CA LEU A 214 10.24 2.71 -12.66
C LEU A 214 9.06 2.01 -13.37
N THR A 215 7.82 2.30 -12.97
CA THR A 215 6.61 1.80 -13.61
C THR A 215 6.45 2.33 -15.04
N LEU A 216 6.81 3.57 -15.29
CA LEU A 216 6.70 4.22 -16.60
C LEU A 216 7.92 3.98 -17.50
N ALA A 217 9.06 3.64 -16.91
CA ALA A 217 10.35 3.53 -17.62
C ALA A 217 10.38 2.55 -18.81
N PRO A 218 9.62 1.43 -18.85
CA PRO A 218 9.57 0.59 -20.04
C PRO A 218 9.16 1.34 -21.32
N ASN A 219 8.29 2.36 -21.19
CA ASN A 219 7.83 3.20 -22.30
C ASN A 219 8.56 4.56 -22.37
N HIS A 220 9.32 4.93 -21.33
CA HIS A 220 10.03 6.22 -21.18
C HIS A 220 11.44 5.97 -20.60
N ARG A 221 12.33 5.42 -21.41
CA ARG A 221 13.63 4.90 -20.95
C ARG A 221 14.49 5.89 -20.15
N ASP A 222 14.34 7.18 -20.38
CA ASP A 222 15.06 8.22 -19.62
C ASP A 222 14.67 8.20 -18.12
N TYR A 223 13.51 7.67 -17.77
CA TYR A 223 13.08 7.56 -16.38
C TYR A 223 13.92 6.60 -15.53
N TYR A 224 14.65 5.66 -16.14
CA TYR A 224 15.63 4.88 -15.39
C TYR A 224 16.73 5.75 -14.77
N ASN A 225 17.15 6.85 -15.44
CA ASN A 225 18.11 7.80 -14.87
C ASN A 225 17.52 8.51 -13.63
N GLU A 226 16.24 8.90 -13.71
CA GLU A 226 15.54 9.54 -12.59
C GLU A 226 15.42 8.59 -11.39
N VAL A 227 15.13 7.29 -11.62
CA VAL A 227 15.10 6.27 -10.56
C VAL A 227 16.45 6.18 -9.85
N VAL A 228 17.56 6.05 -10.61
CA VAL A 228 18.91 5.96 -10.03
C VAL A 228 19.24 7.23 -9.23
N THR A 229 18.90 8.41 -9.77
CA THR A 229 19.13 9.70 -9.11
C THR A 229 18.40 9.80 -7.78
N LEU A 230 17.10 9.47 -7.76
CA LEU A 230 16.29 9.50 -6.54
C LEU A 230 16.80 8.50 -5.49
N CYS A 231 17.15 7.28 -5.92
CA CYS A 231 17.69 6.27 -5.02
C CYS A 231 19.03 6.70 -4.40
N ASN A 232 19.90 7.35 -5.18
CA ASN A 232 21.15 7.91 -4.69
C ASN A 232 20.92 9.07 -3.70
N ASN A 233 19.93 9.93 -3.97
CA ASN A 233 19.57 11.01 -3.06
C ASN A 233 19.04 10.48 -1.72
N ILE A 234 18.23 9.42 -1.72
CA ILE A 234 17.78 8.77 -0.49
C ILE A 234 18.98 8.17 0.26
N ALA A 235 19.88 7.47 -0.43
CA ALA A 235 21.09 6.92 0.18
C ALA A 235 21.95 8.00 0.84
N ALA A 236 22.10 9.15 0.20
CA ALA A 236 22.85 10.30 0.73
C ALA A 236 22.24 10.92 2.00
N MET A 237 20.98 10.58 2.34
CA MET A 237 20.32 11.00 3.58
C MET A 237 20.66 10.11 4.79
N GLY A 238 21.59 9.16 4.64
CA GLY A 238 22.16 8.37 5.73
C GLY A 238 21.50 7.02 5.96
N TYR A 239 20.72 6.51 5.01
CA TYR A 239 20.18 5.15 5.07
C TYR A 239 21.29 4.11 4.79
N ASP A 240 21.39 3.13 5.68
CA ASP A 240 22.37 2.04 5.59
C ASP A 240 21.71 0.71 5.99
N LEU A 241 21.51 -0.16 5.00
CA LEU A 241 20.86 -1.45 5.23
C LEU A 241 21.69 -2.40 6.10
N THR A 242 23.01 -2.19 6.18
CA THR A 242 23.89 -3.02 7.01
C THR A 242 23.65 -2.82 8.52
N GLN A 243 23.00 -1.72 8.90
CA GLN A 243 22.62 -1.39 10.27
C GLN A 243 21.19 -1.83 10.63
N CYS A 244 20.48 -2.48 9.71
CA CYS A 244 19.07 -2.83 9.87
C CYS A 244 18.87 -4.34 9.84
N ASN A 245 18.21 -4.89 10.86
CA ASN A 245 17.75 -6.28 10.81
C ASN A 245 16.44 -6.35 10.01
N TYR A 246 16.31 -7.40 9.19
CA TYR A 246 15.09 -7.62 8.42
C TYR A 246 13.83 -7.71 9.31
N ALA A 247 13.93 -8.41 10.44
CA ALA A 247 12.81 -8.62 11.38
C ALA A 247 12.29 -7.31 12.01
N ASP A 248 13.15 -6.32 12.19
CA ASP A 248 12.81 -5.07 12.87
C ASP A 248 11.72 -4.27 12.12
N ASN A 249 11.64 -4.45 10.79
CA ASN A 249 10.60 -3.80 9.96
C ASN A 249 9.17 -4.30 10.28
N PHE A 250 9.03 -5.43 10.93
CA PHE A 250 7.75 -6.08 11.20
C PHE A 250 7.49 -6.24 12.69
N ASN A 251 8.32 -5.62 13.52
CA ASN A 251 8.21 -5.68 14.96
C ASN A 251 7.35 -4.52 15.49
N ALA A 252 6.20 -4.84 16.06
CA ALA A 252 5.24 -3.87 16.61
C ALA A 252 5.82 -2.90 17.66
N THR A 253 7.00 -3.20 18.23
CA THR A 253 7.68 -2.33 19.20
C THR A 253 8.74 -1.42 18.56
N ILE A 254 8.99 -1.57 17.24
CA ILE A 254 10.03 -0.83 16.50
C ILE A 254 9.41 -0.06 15.31
N ASN A 255 8.13 0.26 15.36
CA ASN A 255 7.45 1.02 14.31
C ASN A 255 8.25 2.27 13.89
N ASN A 256 8.28 2.55 12.58
CA ASN A 256 9.05 3.63 11.96
C ASN A 256 10.57 3.48 12.17
N GLY A 257 11.07 2.24 12.10
CA GLY A 257 12.47 1.89 12.30
C GLY A 257 13.46 2.54 11.32
N ALA A 258 14.73 2.14 11.43
CA ALA A 258 15.84 2.76 10.68
C ALA A 258 15.71 2.58 9.15
N GLU A 259 15.16 1.46 8.69
CA GLU A 259 14.97 1.18 7.26
C GLU A 259 13.69 1.83 6.70
N SER A 260 12.71 2.14 7.56
CA SER A 260 11.39 2.60 7.15
C SER A 260 11.44 3.99 6.54
N LEU A 261 10.78 4.15 5.38
CA LEU A 261 10.55 5.43 4.72
C LEU A 261 9.10 5.90 4.89
N PHE A 262 8.15 4.96 4.83
CA PHE A 262 6.74 5.25 5.07
C PHE A 262 5.99 4.01 5.53
N GLU A 263 5.19 4.18 6.59
CA GLU A 263 4.34 3.12 7.15
C GLU A 263 2.92 3.64 7.35
N VAL A 264 1.93 2.76 7.19
CA VAL A 264 0.58 3.00 7.68
C VAL A 264 0.59 2.78 9.18
N GLN A 265 0.27 3.84 9.93
CA GLN A 265 0.35 3.86 11.39
C GLN A 265 -0.88 3.18 12.01
N TYR A 266 -0.66 2.37 13.06
CA TYR A 266 -1.71 1.76 13.86
C TYR A 266 -1.44 1.96 15.36
N SER A 267 -2.50 2.19 16.15
CA SER A 267 -2.37 2.52 17.58
C SER A 267 -2.69 1.35 18.53
N GLY A 268 -3.24 0.25 18.03
CA GLY A 268 -3.70 -0.83 18.88
C GLY A 268 -4.94 -0.49 19.73
N SER A 269 -5.68 0.55 19.37
CA SER A 269 -6.91 0.94 20.06
C SER A 269 -8.06 -0.03 19.77
N THR A 270 -8.86 -0.35 20.79
CA THR A 270 -10.05 -1.24 20.71
C THR A 270 -11.33 -0.51 20.36
N GLU A 271 -11.31 0.81 20.18
CA GLU A 271 -12.52 1.62 20.16
C GLU A 271 -13.31 1.58 18.84
N TYR A 272 -12.83 0.83 17.82
CA TYR A 272 -13.34 0.95 16.46
C TYR A 272 -13.70 -0.40 15.83
N ASP A 273 -14.75 -0.38 15.02
CA ASP A 273 -15.21 -1.52 14.23
C ASP A 273 -14.36 -1.67 12.94
N PHE A 274 -13.81 -2.86 12.72
CA PHE A 274 -13.06 -3.20 11.51
C PHE A 274 -13.87 -2.93 10.22
N TRP A 275 -15.13 -3.32 10.21
CA TRP A 275 -16.00 -3.16 9.05
C TRP A 275 -16.55 -1.75 8.90
N GLY A 276 -16.64 -0.98 9.96
CA GLY A 276 -17.08 0.41 9.97
C GLY A 276 -16.07 1.40 9.38
N GLY A 277 -14.85 0.95 9.06
CA GLY A 277 -13.81 1.79 8.45
C GLY A 277 -13.10 2.76 9.41
N ASP A 278 -13.43 2.74 10.68
CA ASP A 278 -12.84 3.60 11.72
C ASP A 278 -11.80 2.87 12.58
N ASN A 279 -11.24 1.78 12.07
CA ASN A 279 -10.31 0.94 12.78
C ASN A 279 -8.93 1.60 12.89
N GLN A 280 -8.38 1.70 14.11
CA GLN A 280 -7.03 2.19 14.38
C GLN A 280 -6.05 1.07 14.74
N ALA A 281 -6.50 -0.15 14.89
CA ALA A 281 -5.65 -1.32 15.11
C ALA A 281 -5.36 -2.07 13.82
N SER A 282 -4.17 -2.65 13.72
CA SER A 282 -3.81 -3.57 12.63
C SER A 282 -4.50 -4.92 12.82
N TRP A 283 -5.02 -5.49 11.74
CA TRP A 283 -5.59 -6.85 11.72
C TRP A 283 -4.69 -7.87 11.04
N LEU A 284 -3.48 -7.47 10.67
CA LEU A 284 -2.53 -8.33 9.96
C LEU A 284 -2.25 -9.63 10.71
N SER A 285 -1.88 -9.54 12.00
CA SER A 285 -1.62 -10.72 12.83
C SER A 285 -2.84 -11.64 12.93
N THR A 286 -4.02 -11.06 13.07
CA THR A 286 -5.29 -11.79 13.17
C THR A 286 -5.62 -12.54 11.87
N PHE A 287 -5.46 -11.90 10.71
CA PHE A 287 -5.70 -12.55 9.43
C PHE A 287 -4.65 -13.62 9.09
N MET A 288 -3.38 -13.38 9.43
CA MET A 288 -2.28 -14.25 9.00
C MET A 288 -1.97 -15.37 9.96
N GLY A 289 -2.32 -15.22 11.25
CA GLY A 289 -2.08 -16.24 12.28
C GLY A 289 -2.75 -17.58 11.97
N PRO A 290 -2.10 -18.71 12.32
CA PRO A 290 -2.62 -20.04 12.02
C PRO A 290 -3.99 -20.28 12.68
N ARG A 291 -5.00 -20.66 11.89
CA ARG A 291 -6.39 -20.79 12.32
C ARG A 291 -6.53 -21.79 13.47
N ASN A 292 -7.27 -21.41 14.51
CA ASN A 292 -7.54 -22.22 15.70
C ASN A 292 -6.27 -22.70 16.46
N SER A 293 -5.11 -22.12 16.19
CA SER A 293 -3.86 -22.50 16.86
C SER A 293 -3.73 -21.96 18.28
N GLY A 294 -4.36 -20.82 18.55
CA GLY A 294 -4.11 -20.05 19.75
C GLY A 294 -2.74 -19.34 19.77
N MET A 295 -1.98 -19.35 18.67
CA MET A 295 -0.64 -18.74 18.60
C MET A 295 -0.70 -17.23 18.72
N VAL A 296 -1.65 -16.58 18.08
CA VAL A 296 -1.94 -15.14 18.18
C VAL A 296 -3.42 -14.92 18.50
N ALA A 297 -3.80 -13.74 18.90
CA ALA A 297 -5.20 -13.38 19.09
C ALA A 297 -5.95 -13.40 17.74
N GLY A 298 -7.14 -13.99 17.71
CA GLY A 298 -7.96 -14.16 16.50
C GLY A 298 -7.53 -15.35 15.64
N ALA A 299 -6.38 -15.29 15.01
CA ALA A 299 -5.77 -16.37 14.21
C ALA A 299 -6.72 -16.98 13.15
N TYR A 300 -6.99 -16.21 12.07
CA TYR A 300 -7.97 -16.63 11.04
C TYR A 300 -7.39 -17.52 9.95
N GLY A 301 -6.05 -17.54 9.74
CA GLY A 301 -5.40 -18.34 8.72
C GLY A 301 -5.89 -18.00 7.33
N TRP A 302 -5.99 -16.71 7.02
CA TRP A 302 -6.64 -16.24 5.79
C TRP A 302 -5.67 -16.12 4.61
N ASN A 303 -4.40 -15.79 4.85
CA ASN A 303 -3.36 -15.63 3.83
C ASN A 303 -2.33 -16.77 3.97
N LEU A 304 -2.43 -17.78 3.12
CA LEU A 304 -1.61 -19.00 3.19
C LEU A 304 -0.57 -19.03 2.10
N PRO A 305 0.74 -18.93 2.42
CA PRO A 305 1.81 -19.09 1.44
C PRO A 305 1.69 -20.40 0.68
N THR A 306 1.96 -20.38 -0.64
CA THR A 306 1.94 -21.58 -1.48
C THR A 306 3.27 -22.35 -1.35
N GLU A 307 3.24 -23.66 -1.63
CA GLU A 307 4.46 -24.48 -1.69
C GLU A 307 5.41 -23.98 -2.79
N GLU A 308 4.88 -23.48 -3.91
CA GLU A 308 5.67 -22.88 -4.99
C GLU A 308 6.49 -21.70 -4.45
N PHE A 309 5.84 -20.78 -3.71
CA PHE A 309 6.53 -19.63 -3.10
C PHE A 309 7.61 -20.08 -2.11
N ILE A 310 7.32 -21.04 -1.24
CA ILE A 310 8.27 -21.52 -0.21
C ILE A 310 9.54 -22.13 -0.85
N LYS A 311 9.41 -22.80 -1.99
CA LYS A 311 10.54 -23.40 -2.72
C LYS A 311 11.46 -22.37 -3.37
N GLN A 312 11.08 -21.10 -3.40
CA GLN A 312 11.93 -20.05 -3.97
C GLN A 312 13.01 -19.56 -3.01
N TYR A 313 12.88 -19.82 -1.70
CA TYR A 313 13.94 -19.48 -0.75
C TYR A 313 15.21 -20.29 -1.03
N GLU A 314 16.33 -19.58 -1.16
CA GLU A 314 17.66 -20.19 -1.28
C GLU A 314 18.08 -20.82 0.06
N ASP A 315 18.93 -21.82 0.02
CA ASP A 315 19.49 -22.43 1.22
C ASP A 315 20.26 -21.37 2.04
N GLY A 316 19.94 -21.25 3.32
CA GLY A 316 20.55 -20.28 4.21
C GLY A 316 19.90 -18.89 4.19
N ASP A 317 18.82 -18.66 3.43
CA ASP A 317 18.10 -17.38 3.46
C ASP A 317 17.43 -17.14 4.82
N LEU A 318 17.99 -16.20 5.58
CA LEU A 318 17.55 -15.86 6.94
C LEU A 318 16.14 -15.26 6.99
N ARG A 319 15.62 -14.74 5.87
CA ARG A 319 14.29 -14.14 5.79
C ARG A 319 13.18 -15.18 5.86
N LYS A 320 13.45 -16.43 5.48
CA LYS A 320 12.45 -17.50 5.46
C LYS A 320 11.78 -17.67 6.83
N ASP A 321 12.58 -17.81 7.88
CA ASP A 321 12.08 -18.03 9.25
C ASP A 321 11.35 -16.82 9.85
N ILE A 322 11.56 -15.63 9.28
CA ILE A 322 10.88 -14.40 9.68
C ILE A 322 9.58 -14.23 8.89
N THR A 323 9.57 -14.65 7.62
CA THR A 323 8.45 -14.41 6.70
C THR A 323 7.35 -15.46 6.82
N VAL A 324 7.70 -16.73 7.06
CA VAL A 324 6.76 -17.85 7.01
C VAL A 324 6.87 -18.80 8.20
N LEU A 325 5.71 -19.36 8.60
CA LEU A 325 5.62 -20.50 9.50
C LEU A 325 5.51 -21.78 8.69
N TYR A 326 6.31 -22.78 9.05
CA TYR A 326 6.31 -24.12 8.48
C TYR A 326 6.71 -25.15 9.53
N GLN A 327 6.44 -26.43 9.29
CA GLN A 327 6.82 -27.48 10.24
C GLN A 327 8.33 -27.52 10.45
N GLY A 328 8.78 -27.31 11.68
CA GLY A 328 10.19 -27.27 12.08
C GLY A 328 10.83 -25.85 12.02
N CYS A 329 10.07 -24.81 11.68
CA CYS A 329 10.57 -23.43 11.83
C CYS A 329 10.76 -23.08 13.32
N PRO A 330 11.55 -22.04 13.65
CA PRO A 330 11.66 -21.57 15.03
C PRO A 330 10.31 -21.27 15.66
N ALA A 331 10.13 -21.65 16.95
CA ALA A 331 8.90 -21.39 17.68
C ALA A 331 8.52 -19.90 17.68
N PHE A 332 7.23 -19.60 17.71
CA PHE A 332 6.70 -18.27 17.94
C PHE A 332 6.07 -18.19 19.32
N ASP A 333 6.54 -17.27 20.17
CA ASP A 333 6.11 -17.16 21.58
C ASP A 333 6.17 -18.50 22.34
N GLY A 334 7.23 -19.30 22.09
CA GLY A 334 7.39 -20.63 22.70
C GLY A 334 6.48 -21.72 22.13
N MET A 335 5.65 -21.43 21.12
CA MET A 335 4.76 -22.38 20.49
C MET A 335 5.33 -22.86 19.15
N GLU A 336 5.46 -24.19 18.98
CA GLU A 336 5.87 -24.80 17.73
C GLU A 336 4.71 -24.79 16.72
N TYR A 337 5.04 -24.53 15.44
CA TYR A 337 4.06 -24.57 14.37
C TYR A 337 3.66 -26.01 14.00
N LYS A 338 2.39 -26.24 13.75
CA LYS A 338 1.86 -27.52 13.28
C LYS A 338 1.32 -27.37 11.86
N ARG A 339 1.82 -28.21 10.95
CA ARG A 339 1.38 -28.25 9.53
C ARG A 339 -0.15 -28.36 9.38
N SER A 340 -0.81 -29.06 10.32
CA SER A 340 -2.27 -29.27 10.29
C SER A 340 -3.11 -27.99 10.50
N TRP A 341 -2.49 -26.87 10.84
CA TRP A 341 -3.18 -25.59 11.02
C TRP A 341 -3.43 -24.84 9.71
N SER A 342 -2.90 -25.33 8.59
CA SER A 342 -3.02 -24.70 7.28
C SER A 342 -3.24 -25.73 6.18
N ASN A 343 -4.08 -25.40 5.19
CA ASN A 343 -4.33 -26.26 4.02
C ASN A 343 -3.08 -26.42 3.17
N THR A 344 -2.26 -25.35 3.05
CA THR A 344 -0.98 -25.41 2.32
C THR A 344 0.14 -26.00 3.20
N GLY A 345 -0.03 -26.03 4.49
CA GLY A 345 1.02 -26.38 5.46
C GLY A 345 1.91 -25.20 5.86
N TYR A 346 1.53 -23.98 5.49
CA TYR A 346 2.28 -22.74 5.74
C TYR A 346 1.35 -21.61 6.18
N ASN A 347 1.89 -20.67 6.97
CA ASN A 347 1.22 -19.40 7.29
C ASN A 347 2.23 -18.25 7.18
N VAL A 348 1.75 -17.04 6.96
CA VAL A 348 2.60 -15.84 7.03
C VAL A 348 2.98 -15.60 8.50
N ARG A 349 4.28 -15.47 8.77
CA ARG A 349 4.83 -15.14 10.10
C ARG A 349 5.16 -13.67 10.24
N LYS A 350 5.56 -13.03 9.16
CA LYS A 350 6.11 -11.68 9.05
C LYS A 350 5.39 -10.63 9.91
N PHE A 351 4.07 -10.69 10.00
CA PHE A 351 3.23 -9.71 10.69
C PHE A 351 2.60 -10.23 11.99
N LEU A 352 3.06 -11.38 12.49
CA LEU A 352 2.52 -11.91 13.74
C LEU A 352 2.99 -11.11 14.93
N VAL A 353 2.07 -10.84 15.84
CA VAL A 353 2.33 -10.10 17.07
C VAL A 353 2.00 -10.97 18.26
N SER A 354 2.90 -11.01 19.24
CA SER A 354 2.74 -11.75 20.49
C SER A 354 1.47 -11.32 21.24
N LYS A 355 0.82 -12.26 21.90
CA LYS A 355 -0.32 -11.97 22.78
C LYS A 355 0.05 -11.11 23.99
N THR A 356 1.33 -11.00 24.33
CA THR A 356 1.80 -10.07 25.37
C THR A 356 1.72 -8.62 24.92
N VAL A 357 1.81 -8.36 23.60
CA VAL A 357 1.70 -7.04 22.96
C VAL A 357 0.28 -6.77 22.48
N SER A 358 -0.37 -7.77 21.89
CA SER A 358 -1.73 -7.70 21.38
C SER A 358 -2.55 -8.85 21.94
N PRO A 359 -3.12 -8.69 23.15
CA PRO A 359 -3.87 -9.75 23.82
C PRO A 359 -5.21 -10.08 23.13
N GLU A 360 -5.79 -9.10 22.45
CA GLU A 360 -7.05 -9.25 21.73
C GLU A 360 -6.82 -9.09 20.21
N TYR A 361 -7.74 -9.64 19.42
CA TYR A 361 -7.67 -9.64 17.96
C TYR A 361 -7.69 -8.23 17.31
N ASN A 362 -8.13 -7.23 18.04
CA ASN A 362 -8.28 -5.84 17.59
C ASN A 362 -7.40 -4.84 18.36
N THR A 363 -6.30 -5.29 18.97
CA THR A 363 -5.40 -4.42 19.74
C THR A 363 -3.98 -4.35 19.18
N ASN A 364 -3.77 -4.81 17.95
CA ASN A 364 -2.45 -4.89 17.36
C ASN A 364 -1.93 -3.52 16.90
N PRO A 365 -0.82 -3.01 17.47
CA PRO A 365 -0.21 -1.74 17.11
C PRO A 365 0.80 -1.83 15.96
N ASN A 366 0.94 -2.99 15.30
CA ASN A 366 1.95 -3.19 14.27
C ASN A 366 1.63 -2.43 13.00
N ASN A 367 2.49 -1.52 12.60
CA ASN A 367 2.36 -0.76 11.37
C ASN A 367 2.51 -1.66 10.13
N PHE A 368 2.02 -1.16 9.00
CA PHE A 368 2.28 -1.76 7.68
C PHE A 368 3.31 -0.93 6.93
N VAL A 369 4.45 -1.54 6.60
CA VAL A 369 5.52 -0.88 5.85
C VAL A 369 5.13 -0.77 4.38
N VAL A 370 5.08 0.47 3.86
CA VAL A 370 4.75 0.76 2.45
C VAL A 370 6.00 0.98 1.62
N TYR A 371 6.96 1.76 2.15
CA TYR A 371 8.25 2.01 1.52
C TYR A 371 9.38 1.84 2.54
N ARG A 372 10.43 1.11 2.16
CA ARG A 372 11.62 0.89 2.97
C ARG A 372 12.90 0.85 2.12
N TYR A 373 14.04 1.01 2.74
CA TYR A 373 15.29 1.23 2.03
C TYR A 373 15.76 0.05 1.17
N ALA A 374 15.45 -1.20 1.56
CA ALA A 374 15.74 -2.35 0.70
C ALA A 374 15.02 -2.27 -0.66
N ASP A 375 13.76 -1.81 -0.68
CA ASP A 375 13.02 -1.59 -1.93
C ASP A 375 13.69 -0.52 -2.80
N VAL A 376 14.23 0.55 -2.19
CA VAL A 376 15.01 1.59 -2.90
C VAL A 376 16.24 0.99 -3.57
N LEU A 377 17.00 0.14 -2.87
CA LEU A 377 18.17 -0.53 -3.43
C LEU A 377 17.81 -1.46 -4.59
N LEU A 378 16.71 -2.21 -4.45
CA LEU A 378 16.24 -3.13 -5.50
C LEU A 378 15.70 -2.37 -6.74
N LYS A 379 15.06 -1.21 -6.56
CA LYS A 379 14.66 -0.32 -7.66
C LYS A 379 15.89 0.25 -8.38
N LYS A 380 16.93 0.65 -7.63
CA LYS A 380 18.22 1.09 -8.21
C LYS A 380 18.86 -0.03 -9.03
N ALA A 381 18.92 -1.25 -8.49
CA ALA A 381 19.47 -2.40 -9.20
C ALA A 381 18.72 -2.65 -10.51
N GLU A 382 17.39 -2.61 -10.49
CA GLU A 382 16.58 -2.80 -11.69
C GLU A 382 16.83 -1.72 -12.72
N ALA A 383 16.81 -0.45 -12.31
CA ALA A 383 17.05 0.67 -13.23
C ALA A 383 18.43 0.60 -13.90
N LEU A 384 19.48 0.31 -13.14
CA LEU A 384 20.84 0.12 -13.67
C LEU A 384 20.90 -1.05 -14.66
N ASN A 385 20.27 -2.18 -14.33
CA ASN A 385 20.21 -3.33 -15.23
C ASN A 385 19.51 -2.99 -16.55
N GLU A 386 18.36 -2.29 -16.49
CA GLU A 386 17.59 -1.94 -17.68
C GLU A 386 18.29 -0.86 -18.56
N GLN A 387 19.22 -0.11 -17.99
CA GLN A 387 20.13 0.77 -18.72
C GLN A 387 21.29 0.03 -19.43
N GLY A 388 21.44 -1.29 -19.20
CA GLY A 388 22.51 -2.10 -19.77
C GLY A 388 23.77 -2.14 -18.90
N HIS A 389 23.64 -1.86 -17.60
CA HIS A 389 24.72 -1.90 -16.61
C HIS A 389 24.49 -3.00 -15.55
N PRO A 390 24.42 -4.29 -15.93
CA PRO A 390 24.20 -5.37 -14.98
C PRO A 390 25.34 -5.50 -13.95
N ASP A 391 26.56 -5.12 -14.32
CA ASP A 391 27.72 -5.03 -13.43
C ASP A 391 27.52 -4.05 -12.28
N GLN A 392 26.92 -2.88 -12.55
CA GLN A 392 26.60 -1.87 -11.54
C GLN A 392 25.34 -2.24 -10.75
N ALA A 393 24.40 -2.96 -11.34
CA ALA A 393 23.21 -3.45 -10.67
C ALA A 393 23.53 -4.46 -9.54
N ALA A 394 24.66 -5.16 -9.65
CA ALA A 394 25.09 -6.17 -8.68
C ALA A 394 25.33 -5.56 -7.29
N GLU A 395 25.86 -4.33 -7.19
CA GLU A 395 26.18 -3.69 -5.90
C GLU A 395 24.92 -3.52 -5.02
N PRO A 396 23.88 -2.74 -5.41
CA PRO A 396 22.70 -2.55 -4.56
C PRO A 396 21.93 -3.86 -4.31
N LEU A 397 21.93 -4.80 -5.25
CA LEU A 397 21.33 -6.11 -5.09
C LEU A 397 22.07 -6.94 -4.03
N ASN A 398 23.40 -6.94 -4.04
CA ASN A 398 24.23 -7.70 -3.11
C ASN A 398 24.17 -7.14 -1.68
N ILE A 399 23.90 -5.86 -1.47
CA ILE A 399 23.64 -5.29 -0.15
C ILE A 399 22.42 -5.98 0.48
N VAL A 400 21.34 -6.16 -0.28
CA VAL A 400 20.11 -6.83 0.19
C VAL A 400 20.40 -8.32 0.45
N ARG A 401 21.06 -9.00 -0.47
CA ARG A 401 21.41 -10.42 -0.34
C ARG A 401 22.32 -10.69 0.87
N LYS A 402 23.30 -9.83 1.10
CA LYS A 402 24.20 -9.95 2.26
C LYS A 402 23.45 -9.87 3.59
N ARG A 403 22.47 -8.95 3.71
CA ARG A 403 21.62 -8.89 4.90
C ARG A 403 20.76 -10.15 5.06
N ALA A 404 20.33 -10.75 3.95
CA ALA A 404 19.60 -12.02 3.95
C ALA A 404 20.46 -13.24 4.25
N GLY A 405 21.78 -13.09 4.46
CA GLY A 405 22.72 -14.18 4.70
C GLY A 405 23.13 -14.95 3.43
N LEU A 406 22.82 -14.41 2.25
CA LEU A 406 23.06 -15.05 0.97
C LEU A 406 24.41 -14.64 0.35
N THR A 407 24.95 -15.52 -0.49
CA THR A 407 26.16 -15.24 -1.26
C THR A 407 25.92 -14.12 -2.27
N GLU A 408 26.92 -13.27 -2.42
CA GLU A 408 26.91 -12.20 -3.42
C GLU A 408 26.88 -12.77 -4.85
N LEU A 409 26.13 -12.12 -5.72
CA LEU A 409 26.09 -12.44 -7.14
C LEU A 409 27.29 -11.82 -7.86
N PRO A 410 27.86 -12.49 -8.86
CA PRO A 410 28.98 -11.95 -9.63
C PRO A 410 28.54 -10.78 -10.53
N THR A 411 29.44 -9.85 -10.78
CA THR A 411 29.25 -8.71 -11.70
C THR A 411 29.28 -9.12 -13.19
N THR A 412 29.51 -10.40 -13.48
CA THR A 412 29.64 -10.92 -14.84
C THR A 412 28.34 -11.46 -15.42
N LEU A 413 27.23 -11.35 -14.69
CA LEU A 413 25.92 -11.77 -15.19
C LEU A 413 25.50 -10.94 -16.40
N THR A 414 24.86 -11.58 -17.37
CA THR A 414 24.20 -10.87 -18.48
C THR A 414 23.01 -10.05 -17.96
N GLN A 415 22.56 -9.06 -18.72
CA GLN A 415 21.39 -8.26 -18.38
C GLN A 415 20.14 -9.13 -18.10
N THR A 416 19.95 -10.20 -18.86
CA THR A 416 18.81 -11.11 -18.68
C THR A 416 18.92 -11.89 -17.37
N GLU A 417 20.08 -12.48 -17.10
CA GLU A 417 20.32 -13.22 -15.84
C GLU A 417 20.18 -12.29 -14.63
N MET A 418 20.74 -11.09 -14.70
CA MET A 418 20.61 -10.09 -13.63
C MET A 418 19.15 -9.67 -13.40
N ARG A 419 18.36 -9.48 -14.47
CA ARG A 419 16.92 -9.19 -14.37
C ARG A 419 16.17 -10.28 -13.62
N GLU A 420 16.43 -11.55 -13.93
CA GLU A 420 15.82 -12.68 -13.23
C GLU A 420 16.19 -12.69 -11.74
N LYS A 421 17.44 -12.40 -11.41
CA LYS A 421 17.91 -12.31 -10.02
C LYS A 421 17.25 -11.15 -9.27
N ILE A 422 17.10 -9.99 -9.90
CA ILE A 422 16.43 -8.83 -9.29
C ILE A 422 14.95 -9.11 -9.03
N ILE A 423 14.24 -9.69 -10.00
CA ILE A 423 12.82 -10.07 -9.85
C ILE A 423 12.64 -11.09 -8.72
N HIS A 424 13.54 -12.07 -8.65
CA HIS A 424 13.55 -13.07 -7.59
C HIS A 424 13.81 -12.43 -6.22
N GLU A 425 14.86 -11.60 -6.11
CA GLU A 425 15.21 -10.95 -4.85
C GLU A 425 14.09 -10.02 -4.35
N ARG A 426 13.45 -9.24 -5.24
CA ARG A 426 12.27 -8.42 -4.89
C ARG A 426 11.14 -9.30 -4.35
N ARG A 427 10.89 -10.45 -4.97
CA ARG A 427 9.84 -11.38 -4.53
C ARG A 427 10.09 -11.91 -3.12
N MET A 428 11.34 -12.26 -2.79
CA MET A 428 11.70 -12.80 -1.46
C MET A 428 11.76 -11.71 -0.40
N GLU A 429 12.36 -10.58 -0.75
CA GLU A 429 12.55 -9.46 0.16
C GLU A 429 11.22 -8.80 0.57
N LEU A 430 10.37 -8.52 -0.41
CA LEU A 430 9.13 -7.75 -0.26
C LEU A 430 7.87 -8.63 -0.15
N ALA A 431 8.03 -9.93 0.11
CA ALA A 431 6.91 -10.86 0.21
C ALA A 431 5.85 -10.39 1.22
N PHE A 432 4.60 -10.42 0.82
CA PHE A 432 3.40 -10.03 1.61
C PHE A 432 3.33 -8.55 1.99
N GLU A 433 4.15 -7.68 1.38
CA GLU A 433 4.11 -6.23 1.55
C GLU A 433 3.28 -5.52 0.45
N GLY A 434 2.58 -6.27 -0.41
CA GLY A 434 1.69 -5.74 -1.44
C GLY A 434 2.39 -5.23 -2.71
N HIS A 435 3.68 -5.51 -2.88
CA HIS A 435 4.48 -5.06 -4.04
C HIS A 435 4.39 -6.02 -5.24
N ARG A 436 4.34 -7.33 -4.99
CA ARG A 436 4.53 -8.37 -6.02
C ARG A 436 3.61 -8.21 -7.22
N TRP A 437 2.32 -7.93 -7.02
CA TRP A 437 1.37 -7.74 -8.11
C TRP A 437 1.80 -6.61 -9.04
N PHE A 438 2.16 -5.46 -8.48
CA PHE A 438 2.58 -4.30 -9.25
C PHE A 438 3.90 -4.52 -9.98
N ASP A 439 4.86 -5.22 -9.36
CA ASP A 439 6.09 -5.63 -10.03
C ASP A 439 5.80 -6.51 -11.25
N MET A 440 4.91 -7.49 -11.10
CA MET A 440 4.59 -8.44 -12.17
C MET A 440 3.93 -7.79 -13.38
N ILE A 441 3.00 -6.85 -13.16
CA ILE A 441 2.24 -6.24 -14.26
C ILE A 441 3.04 -5.17 -15.02
N ARG A 442 4.09 -4.56 -14.42
CA ARG A 442 4.94 -3.58 -15.09
C ARG A 442 6.11 -4.21 -15.87
N VAL A 443 6.61 -5.37 -15.42
CA VAL A 443 7.72 -6.05 -16.09
C VAL A 443 7.27 -6.62 -17.42
N ASP A 444 8.00 -6.29 -18.47
CA ASP A 444 7.71 -6.70 -19.86
C ASP A 444 6.26 -6.42 -20.30
N ASN A 445 5.75 -5.23 -19.91
CA ASN A 445 4.37 -4.80 -20.20
C ASN A 445 3.31 -5.86 -19.82
N GLY A 446 3.50 -6.54 -18.69
CA GLY A 446 2.60 -7.56 -18.15
C GLY A 446 2.82 -8.98 -18.69
N ASN A 447 3.69 -9.19 -19.67
CA ASN A 447 3.95 -10.54 -20.20
C ASN A 447 4.59 -11.46 -19.15
N TYR A 448 5.41 -10.88 -18.24
CA TYR A 448 5.94 -11.62 -17.11
C TYR A 448 4.81 -12.17 -16.23
N ALA A 449 3.82 -11.33 -15.90
CA ALA A 449 2.64 -11.75 -15.12
C ALA A 449 1.88 -12.88 -15.81
N LEU A 450 1.59 -12.75 -17.10
CA LEU A 450 0.87 -13.76 -17.88
C LEU A 450 1.62 -15.10 -17.89
N THR A 451 2.93 -15.08 -18.12
CA THR A 451 3.76 -16.28 -18.18
C THR A 451 3.81 -16.97 -16.80
N PHE A 452 4.12 -16.21 -15.76
CA PHE A 452 4.22 -16.74 -14.40
C PHE A 452 2.88 -17.30 -13.90
N LEU A 453 1.79 -16.53 -14.01
CA LEU A 453 0.48 -16.96 -13.52
C LEU A 453 -0.04 -18.22 -14.22
N LYS A 454 0.16 -18.33 -15.53
CA LYS A 454 -0.16 -19.56 -16.25
C LYS A 454 0.69 -20.76 -15.80
N SER A 455 1.97 -20.55 -15.49
CA SER A 455 2.85 -21.63 -15.01
C SER A 455 2.43 -22.23 -13.67
N ILE A 456 1.70 -21.43 -12.85
CA ILE A 456 1.14 -21.87 -11.56
C ILE A 456 -0.36 -22.25 -11.66
N GLY A 457 -0.89 -22.45 -12.88
CA GLY A 457 -2.23 -22.97 -13.12
C GLY A 457 -3.35 -21.92 -13.15
N LYS A 458 -3.06 -20.61 -13.13
CA LYS A 458 -4.05 -19.55 -13.25
C LYS A 458 -4.41 -19.26 -14.72
N ASN A 459 -5.10 -20.23 -15.35
CA ASN A 459 -5.31 -20.26 -16.80
C ASN A 459 -6.28 -19.19 -17.36
N ASN A 460 -7.10 -18.57 -16.50
CA ASN A 460 -8.05 -17.52 -16.91
C ASN A 460 -7.41 -16.15 -17.05
N VAL A 461 -6.11 -16.01 -16.72
CA VAL A 461 -5.42 -14.71 -16.86
C VAL A 461 -5.27 -14.35 -18.33
N THR A 462 -5.68 -13.13 -18.66
CA THR A 462 -5.45 -12.48 -19.97
C THR A 462 -4.82 -11.11 -19.74
N LYS A 463 -4.35 -10.46 -20.78
CA LYS A 463 -3.76 -9.12 -20.66
C LYS A 463 -4.77 -8.09 -20.15
N GLU A 464 -6.00 -8.18 -20.61
CA GLU A 464 -7.10 -7.31 -20.19
C GLU A 464 -7.41 -7.49 -18.71
N ARG A 465 -7.33 -8.73 -18.19
CA ARG A 465 -7.60 -9.08 -16.79
C ARG A 465 -6.43 -8.82 -15.83
N LEU A 466 -5.35 -8.21 -16.30
CA LEU A 466 -4.34 -7.62 -15.42
C LEU A 466 -4.83 -6.34 -14.74
N LEU A 467 -5.88 -5.71 -15.28
CA LEU A 467 -6.65 -4.69 -14.59
C LEU A 467 -7.89 -5.30 -13.95
N LEU A 468 -8.38 -4.69 -12.89
CA LEU A 468 -9.67 -5.04 -12.27
C LEU A 468 -10.83 -4.42 -13.06
N PRO A 469 -12.04 -4.99 -12.97
CA PRO A 469 -13.22 -4.36 -13.55
C PRO A 469 -13.57 -3.06 -12.84
N ILE A 470 -14.09 -2.09 -13.56
CA ILE A 470 -14.77 -0.94 -12.95
C ILE A 470 -16.01 -1.48 -12.24
N PRO A 471 -16.22 -1.14 -10.94
CA PRO A 471 -17.35 -1.68 -10.18
C PRO A 471 -18.70 -1.34 -10.79
N GLN A 472 -19.63 -2.29 -10.77
CA GLN A 472 -20.98 -2.11 -11.34
C GLN A 472 -21.71 -0.91 -10.74
N THR A 473 -21.56 -0.70 -9.41
CA THR A 473 -22.18 0.44 -8.72
C THR A 473 -21.67 1.80 -9.21
N GLU A 474 -20.42 1.84 -9.69
CA GLU A 474 -19.87 3.05 -10.31
C GLU A 474 -20.44 3.25 -11.71
N MET A 475 -20.55 2.17 -12.50
CA MET A 475 -21.17 2.21 -13.82
C MET A 475 -22.64 2.63 -13.77
N ASP A 476 -23.36 2.24 -12.72
CA ASP A 476 -24.78 2.55 -12.51
C ASP A 476 -25.00 4.00 -12.08
N SER A 477 -24.04 4.60 -11.36
CA SER A 477 -24.16 5.96 -10.79
C SER A 477 -23.51 7.04 -11.64
N ASN A 478 -22.53 6.68 -12.48
CA ASN A 478 -21.79 7.60 -13.35
C ASN A 478 -21.96 7.16 -14.81
N HIS A 479 -22.87 7.82 -15.55
CA HIS A 479 -23.24 7.45 -16.91
C HIS A 479 -22.15 7.71 -17.96
N LEU A 480 -21.08 8.43 -17.61
CA LEU A 480 -19.92 8.66 -18.46
C LEU A 480 -18.80 7.63 -18.22
N MET A 481 -19.00 6.73 -17.24
CA MET A 481 -18.04 5.69 -16.94
C MET A 481 -18.08 4.59 -18.01
N THR A 482 -16.91 4.07 -18.38
CA THR A 482 -16.78 2.94 -19.33
C THR A 482 -16.07 1.78 -18.65
N GLN A 483 -16.45 0.55 -19.01
CA GLN A 483 -15.82 -0.65 -18.46
C GLN A 483 -14.44 -0.91 -19.09
N ASN A 484 -13.58 -1.59 -18.35
CA ASN A 484 -12.31 -2.12 -18.87
C ASN A 484 -12.58 -3.27 -19.88
N PRO A 485 -11.76 -3.40 -20.95
CA PRO A 485 -11.87 -4.54 -21.85
C PRO A 485 -11.77 -5.89 -21.09
N GLY A 486 -12.56 -6.86 -21.53
CA GLY A 486 -12.56 -8.21 -20.92
C GLY A 486 -13.58 -8.41 -19.78
N TYR A 487 -14.44 -7.40 -19.51
CA TYR A 487 -15.47 -7.44 -18.47
C TYR A 487 -16.85 -7.05 -19.01
#